data_9b650cf063059ef7488a5b2343ecf8dd
#
_entry.id   9b650cf063059ef7488a5b2343ecf8dd
#
_cell.length_a   1.000
_cell.length_b   1.000
_cell.length_c   1.000
_cell.angle_alpha   90.00
_cell.angle_beta   90.00
_cell.angle_gamma   90.00
#
_symmetry.space_group_name_H-M   'P 1'
#
loop_
_entity.id
_entity.type
_entity.pdbx_description
1 polymer ?
#
loop_
_entity_poly.entity_id
_entity_poly.type
_entity_poly.pdbx_seq_one_letter_code
_entity_poly.pdbx_strand_id
1 'polypeptide(L)'
;QALEAYGYSVDYLSDVLDSTTYVAQSTGVSVDDLMKKATDGAPQIKMLGLEFDEAVTLIGQLEQHGVDSSAALSGMTKAAGVYTKQGKTMKEGLKETIEAIKNSKSETEAMGIAMEIFGAKKAPQMVDAIKRGALSFDELGKTSKESAGLVSQTYESTLDPIDKFTTAQNGLKIVMAEVGGAIAETFAPVLDVLVGL
;
A
#
# COMPACT_ATOMS: atom_id res chain seq x y z
N GLN A 1 1.13 -13.88 -0.35
CA GLN A 1 0.92 -13.50 -1.77
C GLN A 1 1.38 -12.07 -2.04
N ALA A 2 0.82 -11.02 -1.38
CA ALA A 2 1.23 -9.65 -1.62
C ALA A 2 2.73 -9.43 -1.31
N LEU A 3 3.21 -9.83 -0.14
CA LEU A 3 4.63 -9.73 0.22
C LEU A 3 5.52 -10.42 -0.82
N GLU A 4 5.16 -11.61 -1.24
CA GLU A 4 5.89 -12.38 -2.26
C GLU A 4 5.88 -11.68 -3.63
N ALA A 5 4.73 -11.16 -4.05
CA ALA A 5 4.59 -10.44 -5.32
C ALA A 5 5.48 -9.20 -5.39
N TYR A 6 5.68 -8.51 -4.25
CA TYR A 6 6.55 -7.33 -4.15
C TYR A 6 7.99 -7.67 -3.73
N GLY A 7 8.26 -8.89 -3.29
CA GLY A 7 9.59 -9.31 -2.81
C GLY A 7 9.90 -8.80 -1.41
N TYR A 8 8.89 -8.57 -0.59
CA TYR A 8 9.01 -8.09 0.79
C TYR A 8 9.21 -9.25 1.77
N SER A 9 9.94 -9.00 2.85
CA SER A 9 10.01 -9.92 3.99
C SER A 9 8.73 -9.87 4.83
N VAL A 10 8.56 -10.82 5.74
CA VAL A 10 7.39 -10.89 6.65
C VAL A 10 7.30 -9.66 7.56
N ASP A 11 8.42 -8.99 7.82
CA ASP A 11 8.46 -7.77 8.65
C ASP A 11 7.63 -6.62 8.08
N TYR A 12 7.41 -6.61 6.76
CA TYR A 12 6.57 -5.62 6.07
C TYR A 12 5.07 -5.95 6.11
N LEU A 13 4.66 -7.01 6.79
CA LEU A 13 3.24 -7.41 6.82
C LEU A 13 2.35 -6.34 7.45
N SER A 14 2.81 -5.71 8.53
CA SER A 14 2.07 -4.61 9.17
C SER A 14 1.91 -3.42 8.22
N ASP A 15 2.98 -3.00 7.54
CA ASP A 15 2.96 -1.86 6.65
C ASP A 15 2.01 -2.09 5.45
N VAL A 16 2.00 -3.32 4.91
CA VAL A 16 1.09 -3.74 3.84
C VAL A 16 -0.37 -3.68 4.31
N LEU A 17 -0.66 -4.16 5.51
CA LEU A 17 -2.01 -4.14 6.08
C LEU A 17 -2.44 -2.71 6.45
N ASP A 18 -1.57 -1.93 7.06
CA ASP A 18 -1.81 -0.55 7.44
C ASP A 18 -2.14 0.31 6.21
N SER A 19 -1.30 0.24 5.17
CA SER A 19 -1.51 0.98 3.92
C SER A 19 -2.83 0.60 3.25
N THR A 20 -3.11 -0.71 3.17
CA THR A 20 -4.36 -1.19 2.54
C THR A 20 -5.59 -0.75 3.33
N THR A 21 -5.53 -0.83 4.68
CA THR A 21 -6.64 -0.42 5.55
C THR A 21 -6.88 1.09 5.47
N TYR A 22 -5.83 1.88 5.47
CA TYR A 22 -5.92 3.34 5.30
C TYR A 22 -6.62 3.72 3.99
N VAL A 23 -6.17 3.12 2.88
CA VAL A 23 -6.76 3.38 1.56
C VAL A 23 -8.21 2.88 1.50
N ALA A 24 -8.51 1.71 2.07
CA ALA A 24 -9.87 1.20 2.13
C ALA A 24 -10.82 2.16 2.87
N GLN A 25 -10.39 2.70 4.00
CA GLN A 25 -11.17 3.67 4.78
C GLN A 25 -11.35 4.99 4.04
N SER A 26 -10.33 5.47 3.33
CA SER A 26 -10.38 6.76 2.63
C SER A 26 -11.14 6.71 1.31
N THR A 27 -11.15 5.56 0.64
CA THR A 27 -11.74 5.40 -0.71
C THR A 27 -13.06 4.64 -0.73
N GLY A 28 -13.36 3.88 0.33
CA GLY A 28 -14.52 2.99 0.38
C GLY A 28 -14.35 1.69 -0.42
N VAL A 29 -13.15 1.45 -0.98
CA VAL A 29 -12.83 0.18 -1.66
C VAL A 29 -12.49 -0.87 -0.61
N SER A 30 -12.94 -2.12 -0.79
CA SER A 30 -12.66 -3.16 0.21
C SER A 30 -11.17 -3.50 0.28
N VAL A 31 -10.71 -3.89 1.48
CA VAL A 31 -9.33 -4.35 1.72
C VAL A 31 -8.98 -5.52 0.78
N ASP A 32 -9.91 -6.46 0.61
CA ASP A 32 -9.74 -7.64 -0.26
C ASP A 32 -9.53 -7.24 -1.72
N ASP A 33 -10.33 -6.32 -2.24
CA ASP A 33 -10.20 -5.85 -3.63
C ASP A 33 -8.90 -5.11 -3.85
N LEU A 34 -8.52 -4.22 -2.93
CA LEU A 34 -7.25 -3.50 -2.99
C LEU A 34 -6.06 -4.46 -2.98
N MET A 35 -6.05 -5.40 -2.03
CA MET A 35 -5.00 -6.40 -1.87
C MET A 35 -4.88 -7.29 -3.11
N LYS A 36 -6.04 -7.77 -3.61
CA LYS A 36 -6.10 -8.59 -4.81
C LYS A 36 -5.58 -7.86 -6.03
N LYS A 37 -6.08 -6.65 -6.30
CA LYS A 37 -5.69 -5.86 -7.48
C LYS A 37 -4.22 -5.43 -7.42
N ALA A 38 -3.71 -5.07 -6.25
CA ALA A 38 -2.30 -4.75 -6.06
C ALA A 38 -1.41 -5.99 -6.29
N THR A 39 -1.83 -7.15 -5.82
CA THR A 39 -1.10 -8.41 -6.02
C THR A 39 -1.11 -8.85 -7.48
N ASP A 40 -2.29 -8.86 -8.12
CA ASP A 40 -2.45 -9.24 -9.52
C ASP A 40 -1.72 -8.27 -10.47
N GLY A 41 -1.72 -6.99 -10.12
CA GLY A 41 -1.05 -5.91 -10.87
C GLY A 41 0.43 -5.72 -10.56
N ALA A 42 1.00 -6.47 -9.61
CA ALA A 42 2.38 -6.27 -9.14
C ALA A 42 3.44 -6.19 -10.25
N PRO A 43 3.40 -7.03 -11.31
CA PRO A 43 4.39 -6.91 -12.39
C PRO A 43 4.35 -5.56 -13.11
N GLN A 44 3.14 -5.05 -13.40
CA GLN A 44 2.95 -3.75 -14.04
C GLN A 44 3.34 -2.60 -13.09
N ILE A 45 2.95 -2.68 -11.83
CA ILE A 45 3.23 -1.70 -10.80
C ILE A 45 4.74 -1.54 -10.58
N LYS A 46 5.47 -2.64 -10.49
CA LYS A 46 6.93 -2.63 -10.40
C LYS A 46 7.59 -2.00 -11.63
N MET A 47 7.06 -2.27 -12.84
CA MET A 47 7.52 -1.59 -14.06
C MET A 47 7.31 -0.08 -14.00
N LEU A 48 6.30 0.38 -13.30
CA LEU A 48 6.02 1.81 -13.10
C LEU A 48 6.93 2.43 -12.03
N GLY A 49 7.73 1.63 -11.32
CA GLY A 49 8.59 2.07 -10.23
C GLY A 49 7.80 2.49 -9.00
N LEU A 50 6.62 1.88 -8.77
CA LEU A 50 5.77 2.12 -7.61
C LEU A 50 5.96 1.03 -6.57
N GLU A 51 6.01 1.43 -5.31
CA GLU A 51 5.97 0.54 -4.16
C GLU A 51 4.53 0.12 -3.83
N PHE A 52 4.35 -0.80 -2.89
CA PHE A 52 3.04 -1.37 -2.57
C PHE A 52 2.03 -0.31 -2.07
N ASP A 53 2.45 0.58 -1.18
CA ASP A 53 1.62 1.66 -0.62
C ASP A 53 1.18 2.67 -1.68
N GLU A 54 2.07 3.02 -2.61
CA GLU A 54 1.75 3.84 -3.77
C GLU A 54 0.77 3.13 -4.71
N ALA A 55 0.95 1.81 -4.87
CA ALA A 55 0.09 0.98 -5.71
C ALA A 55 -1.35 0.89 -5.19
N VAL A 56 -1.53 0.58 -3.89
CA VAL A 56 -2.88 0.50 -3.30
C VAL A 56 -3.56 1.86 -3.31
N THR A 57 -2.80 2.95 -3.10
CA THR A 57 -3.33 4.32 -3.19
C THR A 57 -3.83 4.64 -4.59
N LEU A 58 -3.03 4.35 -5.62
CA LEU A 58 -3.41 4.55 -7.02
C LEU A 58 -4.65 3.72 -7.39
N ILE A 59 -4.67 2.45 -7.00
CA ILE A 59 -5.81 1.55 -7.26
C ILE A 59 -7.05 2.08 -6.55
N GLY A 60 -6.95 2.45 -5.28
CA GLY A 60 -8.06 2.99 -4.50
C GLY A 60 -8.64 4.26 -5.10
N GLN A 61 -7.81 5.20 -5.54
CA GLN A 61 -8.23 6.42 -6.21
C GLN A 61 -8.98 6.13 -7.52
N LEU A 62 -8.45 5.24 -8.36
CA LEU A 62 -9.09 4.86 -9.62
C LEU A 62 -10.46 4.24 -9.39
N GLU A 63 -10.54 3.24 -8.49
CA GLU A 63 -11.78 2.51 -8.20
C GLU A 63 -12.84 3.42 -7.54
N GLN A 64 -12.42 4.30 -6.61
CA GLN A 64 -13.30 5.29 -5.98
C GLN A 64 -14.01 6.18 -7.03
N HIS A 65 -13.30 6.50 -8.11
CA HIS A 65 -13.85 7.30 -9.21
C HIS A 65 -14.51 6.45 -10.32
N GLY A 66 -14.71 5.16 -10.08
CA GLY A 66 -15.34 4.26 -11.05
C GLY A 66 -14.46 3.93 -12.27
N VAL A 67 -13.14 4.08 -12.13
CA VAL A 67 -12.18 3.73 -13.18
C VAL A 67 -11.60 2.35 -12.91
N ASP A 68 -11.71 1.45 -13.88
CA ASP A 68 -11.06 0.13 -13.81
C ASP A 68 -9.55 0.28 -13.70
N SER A 69 -9.02 0.01 -12.51
CA SER A 69 -7.60 0.15 -12.20
C SER A 69 -6.71 -0.78 -13.02
N SER A 70 -7.17 -2.00 -13.33
CA SER A 70 -6.41 -2.96 -14.14
C SER A 70 -6.24 -2.47 -15.58
N ALA A 71 -7.30 -1.88 -16.14
CA ALA A 71 -7.26 -1.27 -17.46
C ALA A 71 -6.38 -0.01 -17.48
N ALA A 72 -6.42 0.80 -16.41
CA ALA A 72 -5.57 1.98 -16.26
C ALA A 72 -4.09 1.61 -16.13
N LEU A 73 -3.74 0.64 -15.27
CA LEU A 73 -2.37 0.11 -15.15
C LEU A 73 -1.82 -0.40 -16.48
N SER A 74 -2.66 -1.10 -17.26
CA SER A 74 -2.27 -1.54 -18.61
C SER A 74 -1.97 -0.37 -19.56
N GLY A 75 -2.71 0.75 -19.46
CA GLY A 75 -2.43 1.98 -20.20
C GLY A 75 -1.12 2.64 -19.76
N MET A 76 -0.88 2.68 -18.46
CA MET A 76 0.35 3.24 -17.88
C MET A 76 1.61 2.45 -18.29
N THR A 77 1.50 1.13 -18.47
CA THR A 77 2.61 0.31 -18.97
C THR A 77 3.09 0.78 -20.34
N LYS A 78 2.17 1.16 -21.23
CA LYS A 78 2.55 1.76 -22.51
C LYS A 78 3.20 3.12 -22.33
N ALA A 79 2.65 3.95 -21.45
CA ALA A 79 3.19 5.28 -21.13
C ALA A 79 4.64 5.19 -20.63
N ALA A 80 4.95 4.21 -19.77
CA ALA A 80 6.30 3.98 -19.28
C ALA A 80 7.31 3.79 -20.43
N GLY A 81 6.95 3.04 -21.47
CA GLY A 81 7.76 2.86 -22.65
C GLY A 81 7.97 4.16 -23.46
N VAL A 82 6.98 5.03 -23.50
CA VAL A 82 7.07 6.36 -24.15
C VAL A 82 8.01 7.27 -23.35
N TYR A 83 7.80 7.35 -22.02
CA TYR A 83 8.60 8.20 -21.14
C TYR A 83 10.08 7.79 -21.10
N THR A 84 10.36 6.49 -21.05
CA THR A 84 11.73 5.97 -21.13
C THR A 84 12.45 6.44 -22.40
N LYS A 85 11.76 6.43 -23.55
CA LYS A 85 12.33 6.95 -24.80
C LYS A 85 12.60 8.46 -24.76
N GLN A 86 11.86 9.18 -23.92
CA GLN A 86 12.03 10.63 -23.70
C GLN A 86 13.05 10.93 -22.59
N GLY A 87 13.67 9.90 -21.98
CA GLY A 87 14.62 10.06 -20.87
C GLY A 87 13.97 10.49 -19.55
N LYS A 88 12.65 10.23 -19.37
CA LYS A 88 11.88 10.60 -18.18
C LYS A 88 11.57 9.37 -17.34
N THR A 89 11.50 9.57 -16.04
CA THR A 89 10.89 8.59 -15.13
C THR A 89 9.38 8.51 -15.34
N MET A 90 8.78 7.41 -14.88
CA MET A 90 7.32 7.25 -14.97
C MET A 90 6.58 8.37 -14.22
N LYS A 91 7.04 8.73 -13.01
CA LYS A 91 6.43 9.78 -12.19
C LYS A 91 6.49 11.15 -12.88
N GLU A 92 7.64 11.52 -13.43
CA GLU A 92 7.82 12.78 -14.17
C GLU A 92 6.93 12.84 -15.41
N GLY A 93 7.01 11.82 -16.26
CA GLY A 93 6.25 11.78 -17.51
C GLY A 93 4.73 11.78 -17.28
N LEU A 94 4.27 11.04 -16.28
CA LEU A 94 2.84 10.98 -15.97
C LEU A 94 2.34 12.28 -15.37
N LYS A 95 3.11 12.93 -14.49
CA LYS A 95 2.76 14.26 -13.96
C LYS A 95 2.58 15.28 -15.08
N GLU A 96 3.55 15.38 -16.00
CA GLU A 96 3.44 16.29 -17.15
C GLU A 96 2.25 15.96 -18.04
N THR A 97 1.98 14.67 -18.28
CA THR A 97 0.84 14.23 -19.09
C THR A 97 -0.50 14.58 -18.42
N ILE A 98 -0.61 14.40 -17.11
CA ILE A 98 -1.80 14.79 -16.33
C ILE A 98 -2.04 16.30 -16.45
N GLU A 99 -0.99 17.09 -16.26
CA GLU A 99 -1.07 18.56 -16.40
C GLU A 99 -1.46 18.96 -17.82
N ALA A 100 -0.86 18.36 -18.84
CA ALA A 100 -1.18 18.66 -20.24
C ALA A 100 -2.64 18.33 -20.58
N ILE A 101 -3.16 17.19 -20.11
CA ILE A 101 -4.56 16.81 -20.33
C ILE A 101 -5.52 17.72 -19.56
N LYS A 102 -5.20 18.05 -18.29
CA LYS A 102 -6.03 18.97 -17.48
C LYS A 102 -6.11 20.36 -18.08
N ASN A 103 -5.00 20.86 -18.64
CA ASN A 103 -4.88 22.19 -19.21
C ASN A 103 -5.21 22.25 -20.71
N SER A 104 -5.63 21.14 -21.33
CA SER A 104 -6.01 21.10 -22.75
C SER A 104 -7.19 22.01 -23.04
N LYS A 105 -7.13 22.70 -24.20
CA LYS A 105 -8.16 23.67 -24.62
C LYS A 105 -9.42 23.01 -25.16
N SER A 106 -9.33 21.73 -25.50
CA SER A 106 -10.46 20.97 -26.05
C SER A 106 -10.36 19.49 -25.71
N GLU A 107 -11.49 18.79 -25.79
CA GLU A 107 -11.55 17.33 -25.64
C GLU A 107 -10.71 16.61 -26.69
N THR A 108 -10.69 17.14 -27.92
CA THR A 108 -9.87 16.58 -29.02
C THR A 108 -8.38 16.67 -28.72
N GLU A 109 -7.92 17.77 -28.14
CA GLU A 109 -6.53 17.95 -27.74
C GLU A 109 -6.16 16.99 -26.59
N ALA A 110 -7.00 16.92 -25.55
CA ALA A 110 -6.83 15.95 -24.44
C ALA A 110 -6.74 14.52 -24.95
N MET A 111 -7.64 14.16 -25.86
CA MET A 111 -7.67 12.83 -26.48
C MET A 111 -6.43 12.55 -27.31
N GLY A 112 -5.95 13.54 -28.08
CA GLY A 112 -4.71 13.43 -28.86
C GLY A 112 -3.50 13.11 -27.99
N ILE A 113 -3.32 13.86 -26.89
CA ILE A 113 -2.25 13.63 -25.90
C ILE A 113 -2.38 12.21 -25.32
N ALA A 114 -3.57 11.83 -24.88
CA ALA A 114 -3.80 10.53 -24.26
C ALA A 114 -3.58 9.36 -25.24
N MET A 115 -3.94 9.53 -26.51
CA MET A 115 -3.73 8.48 -27.54
C MET A 115 -2.24 8.25 -27.81
N GLU A 116 -1.43 9.30 -27.84
CA GLU A 116 0.01 9.21 -28.00
C GLU A 116 0.64 8.43 -26.84
N ILE A 117 0.31 8.79 -25.62
CA ILE A 117 0.94 8.27 -24.41
C ILE A 117 0.37 6.89 -24.01
N PHE A 118 -0.94 6.77 -23.86
CA PHE A 118 -1.61 5.57 -23.35
C PHE A 118 -2.12 4.62 -24.45
N GLY A 119 -2.14 5.09 -25.70
CA GLY A 119 -2.67 4.39 -26.86
C GLY A 119 -4.16 4.60 -27.07
N ALA A 120 -4.59 4.51 -28.32
CA ALA A 120 -5.95 4.83 -28.74
C ALA A 120 -7.04 4.07 -27.96
N LYS A 121 -6.81 2.79 -27.63
CA LYS A 121 -7.77 1.96 -26.91
C LYS A 121 -8.00 2.42 -25.46
N LYS A 122 -6.98 2.97 -24.80
CA LYS A 122 -7.03 3.38 -23.37
C LYS A 122 -7.20 4.89 -23.19
N ALA A 123 -6.97 5.68 -24.23
CA ALA A 123 -7.04 7.12 -24.18
C ALA A 123 -8.37 7.67 -23.59
N PRO A 124 -9.56 7.21 -24.00
CA PRO A 124 -10.81 7.74 -23.46
C PRO A 124 -10.91 7.55 -21.94
N GLN A 125 -10.56 6.36 -21.45
CA GLN A 125 -10.61 6.03 -20.04
C GLN A 125 -9.58 6.84 -19.23
N MET A 126 -8.38 7.03 -19.77
CA MET A 126 -7.33 7.81 -19.11
C MET A 126 -7.66 9.29 -19.07
N VAL A 127 -8.25 9.88 -20.13
CA VAL A 127 -8.72 11.25 -20.13
C VAL A 127 -9.81 11.45 -19.08
N ASP A 128 -10.78 10.55 -19.02
CA ASP A 128 -11.86 10.60 -18.02
C ASP A 128 -11.29 10.50 -16.59
N ALA A 129 -10.41 9.54 -16.32
CA ALA A 129 -9.76 9.36 -15.02
C ALA A 129 -8.98 10.62 -14.59
N ILE A 130 -8.21 11.21 -15.50
CA ILE A 130 -7.41 12.41 -15.23
C ILE A 130 -8.32 13.62 -14.96
N LYS A 131 -9.35 13.83 -15.77
CA LYS A 131 -10.27 14.96 -15.63
C LYS A 131 -11.12 14.87 -14.37
N ARG A 132 -11.49 13.67 -13.93
CA ARG A 132 -12.18 13.45 -12.66
C ARG A 132 -11.27 13.54 -11.44
N GLY A 133 -9.94 13.64 -11.62
CA GLY A 133 -8.99 13.67 -10.52
C GLY A 133 -8.68 12.29 -9.92
N ALA A 134 -9.08 11.22 -10.59
CA ALA A 134 -8.80 9.84 -10.17
C ALA A 134 -7.30 9.46 -10.25
N LEU A 135 -6.49 10.31 -10.86
CA LEU A 135 -5.04 10.21 -10.92
C LEU A 135 -4.42 11.44 -10.26
N SER A 136 -3.99 11.29 -9.02
CA SER A 136 -3.26 12.31 -8.27
C SER A 136 -2.00 11.72 -7.68
N PHE A 137 -0.85 12.22 -8.12
CA PHE A 137 0.45 11.79 -7.59
C PHE A 137 0.81 12.44 -6.25
N ASP A 138 0.17 13.54 -5.89
CA ASP A 138 0.45 14.25 -4.64
C ASP A 138 0.05 13.42 -3.40
N GLU A 139 -0.89 12.49 -3.56
CA GLU A 139 -1.35 11.61 -2.48
C GLU A 139 -0.51 10.31 -2.36
N LEU A 140 0.12 9.85 -3.44
CA LEU A 140 0.79 8.54 -3.45
C LEU A 140 1.90 8.41 -2.41
N GLY A 141 2.69 9.46 -2.20
CA GLY A 141 3.80 9.46 -1.24
C GLY A 141 3.38 9.73 0.22
N LYS A 142 2.11 9.94 0.52
CA LYS A 142 1.61 10.24 1.87
C LYS A 142 1.14 8.97 2.60
N THR A 143 0.60 8.01 1.88
CA THR A 143 -0.07 6.82 2.45
C THR A 143 0.80 6.08 3.44
N SER A 144 2.06 5.82 3.13
CA SER A 144 2.99 5.12 4.03
C SER A 144 3.16 5.82 5.38
N LYS A 145 3.20 7.15 5.39
CA LYS A 145 3.36 7.94 6.62
C LYS A 145 2.07 8.05 7.43
N GLU A 146 0.94 8.19 6.75
CA GLU A 146 -0.36 8.42 7.38
C GLU A 146 -1.00 7.10 7.84
N SER A 147 -0.62 5.97 7.24
CA SER A 147 -1.13 4.65 7.58
C SER A 147 -0.39 3.96 8.73
N ALA A 148 0.82 4.40 9.07
CA ALA A 148 1.68 3.70 10.02
C ALA A 148 0.98 3.43 11.37
N GLY A 149 0.90 2.15 11.74
CA GLY A 149 0.28 1.70 12.99
C GLY A 149 -1.25 1.68 13.00
N LEU A 150 -1.92 1.95 11.88
CA LEU A 150 -3.38 2.06 11.82
C LEU A 150 -4.10 0.77 12.23
N VAL A 151 -3.61 -0.38 11.78
CA VAL A 151 -4.22 -1.68 12.12
C VAL A 151 -4.11 -1.94 13.62
N SER A 152 -2.96 -1.67 14.22
CA SER A 152 -2.76 -1.81 15.67
C SER A 152 -3.68 -0.87 16.46
N GLN A 153 -3.80 0.38 16.06
CA GLN A 153 -4.71 1.35 16.69
C GLN A 153 -6.18 0.93 16.54
N THR A 154 -6.57 0.47 15.36
CA THR A 154 -7.93 0.00 15.09
C THR A 154 -8.23 -1.22 15.93
N TYR A 155 -7.32 -2.20 16.00
CA TYR A 155 -7.46 -3.37 16.83
C TYR A 155 -7.63 -3.00 18.32
N GLU A 156 -6.76 -2.17 18.86
CA GLU A 156 -6.85 -1.70 20.25
C GLU A 156 -8.16 -0.97 20.55
N SER A 157 -8.67 -0.20 19.57
CA SER A 157 -9.94 0.53 19.74
C SER A 157 -11.18 -0.38 19.70
N THR A 158 -11.08 -1.55 19.05
CA THR A 158 -12.19 -2.51 18.94
C THR A 158 -12.24 -3.52 20.09
N LEU A 159 -11.13 -3.66 20.85
CA LEU A 159 -11.10 -4.54 22.02
C LEU A 159 -12.08 -4.01 23.10
N ASP A 160 -12.96 -4.89 23.57
CA ASP A 160 -13.74 -4.57 24.76
C ASP A 160 -12.86 -4.61 26.04
N PRO A 161 -13.37 -4.14 27.19
CA PRO A 161 -12.60 -4.14 28.43
C PRO A 161 -12.13 -5.54 28.87
N ILE A 162 -12.87 -6.59 28.54
CA ILE A 162 -12.53 -7.98 28.87
C ILE A 162 -11.37 -8.46 27.98
N ASP A 163 -11.42 -8.16 26.69
CA ASP A 163 -10.36 -8.51 25.73
C ASP A 163 -9.06 -7.79 26.08
N LYS A 164 -9.13 -6.50 26.42
CA LYS A 164 -7.96 -5.73 26.89
C LYS A 164 -7.36 -6.31 28.16
N PHE A 165 -8.19 -6.71 29.12
CA PHE A 165 -7.74 -7.35 30.34
C PHE A 165 -7.10 -8.72 30.07
N THR A 166 -7.68 -9.54 29.19
CA THR A 166 -7.14 -10.84 28.80
C THR A 166 -5.81 -10.72 28.10
N THR A 167 -5.68 -9.74 27.18
CA THR A 167 -4.43 -9.45 26.48
C THR A 167 -3.34 -8.99 27.45
N ALA A 168 -3.64 -8.10 28.38
CA ALA A 168 -2.72 -7.63 29.42
C ALA A 168 -2.29 -8.80 30.35
N GLN A 169 -3.23 -9.68 30.74
CA GLN A 169 -2.96 -10.84 31.58
C GLN A 169 -2.03 -11.86 30.87
N ASN A 170 -2.21 -12.07 29.58
CA ASN A 170 -1.33 -12.95 28.79
C ASN A 170 0.06 -12.35 28.63
N GLY A 171 0.18 -11.03 28.38
CA GLY A 171 1.45 -10.34 28.38
C GLY A 171 2.19 -10.43 29.72
N LEU A 172 1.48 -10.26 30.83
CA LEU A 172 2.04 -10.41 32.17
C LEU A 172 2.54 -11.83 32.43
N LYS A 173 1.81 -12.86 31.99
CA LYS A 173 2.25 -14.27 32.12
C LYS A 173 3.55 -14.54 31.35
N ILE A 174 3.71 -13.98 30.16
CA ILE A 174 4.93 -14.13 29.36
C ILE A 174 6.10 -13.46 30.07
N VAL A 175 5.93 -12.23 30.53
CA VAL A 175 6.98 -11.51 31.29
C VAL A 175 7.33 -12.24 32.58
N MET A 176 6.36 -12.74 33.32
CA MET A 176 6.61 -13.52 34.54
C MET A 176 7.30 -14.86 34.25
N ALA A 177 7.04 -15.50 33.13
CA ALA A 177 7.75 -16.71 32.73
C ALA A 177 9.22 -16.42 32.37
N GLU A 178 9.48 -15.32 31.65
CA GLU A 178 10.84 -14.89 31.29
C GLU A 178 11.64 -14.48 32.54
N VAL A 179 11.03 -13.69 33.43
CA VAL A 179 11.66 -13.26 34.70
C VAL A 179 11.86 -14.47 35.63
N GLY A 180 10.87 -15.35 35.71
CA GLY A 180 10.97 -16.60 36.49
C GLY A 180 12.09 -17.52 36.01
N GLY A 181 12.24 -17.63 34.67
CA GLY A 181 13.33 -18.35 34.05
C GLY A 181 14.70 -17.76 34.37
N ALA A 182 14.85 -16.44 34.23
CA ALA A 182 16.09 -15.75 34.56
C ALA A 182 16.47 -15.86 36.05
N ILE A 183 15.47 -15.79 36.94
CA ILE A 183 15.69 -16.01 38.38
C ILE A 183 16.13 -17.46 38.65
N ALA A 184 15.48 -18.44 38.05
CA ALA A 184 15.84 -19.86 38.21
C ALA A 184 17.28 -20.14 37.74
N GLU A 185 17.67 -19.60 36.59
CA GLU A 185 19.05 -19.74 36.09
C GLU A 185 20.09 -19.07 37.00
N THR A 186 19.74 -17.91 37.55
CA THR A 186 20.64 -17.15 38.44
C THR A 186 20.85 -17.84 39.80
N PHE A 187 19.82 -18.49 40.33
CA PHE A 187 19.85 -19.15 41.62
C PHE A 187 20.17 -20.65 41.56
N ALA A 188 20.12 -21.32 40.39
CA ALA A 188 20.45 -22.70 40.23
C ALA A 188 21.82 -23.10 40.85
N PRO A 189 22.93 -22.37 40.61
CA PRO A 189 24.22 -22.74 41.19
C PRO A 189 24.27 -22.58 42.70
N VAL A 190 23.45 -21.71 43.30
CA VAL A 190 23.34 -21.53 44.74
C VAL A 190 22.56 -22.68 45.39
N LEU A 191 21.53 -23.17 44.72
CA LEU A 191 20.73 -24.29 45.17
C LEU A 191 21.53 -25.63 45.10
N ASP A 192 22.35 -25.80 44.06
CA ASP A 192 23.22 -26.98 43.91
C ASP A 192 24.26 -27.07 45.06
N VAL A 193 24.76 -25.93 45.53
CA VAL A 193 25.68 -25.90 46.70
C VAL A 193 24.96 -26.22 47.99
N LEU A 194 23.68 -25.84 48.17
CA LEU A 194 22.89 -26.11 49.36
C LEU A 194 22.38 -27.52 49.45
N VAL A 195 22.15 -28.20 48.32
CA VAL A 195 21.67 -29.58 48.26
C VAL A 195 22.83 -30.58 48.29
N GLY A 196 24.05 -30.14 48.00
CA GLY A 196 25.29 -30.95 48.05
C GLY A 196 26.01 -30.98 49.39
N LEU A 197 25.46 -30.36 50.43
CA LEU A 197 25.88 -30.41 51.84
C LEU A 197 24.98 -31.33 52.65
#